data_e319b0e392de49bc4b2fe0e633820afb
#
_entry.id   e319b0e392de49bc4b2fe0e633820afb
#
_cell.length_a   1.000
_cell.length_b   1.000
_cell.length_c   1.000
_cell.angle_alpha   90.00
_cell.angle_beta   90.00
_cell.angle_gamma   90.00
#
_symmetry.space_group_name_H-M   'P 1'
#
loop_
_entity.id
_entity.type
_entity.pdbx_description
1 polymer ?
#
loop_
_entity_poly.entity_id
_entity_poly.type
_entity_poly.pdbx_seq_one_letter_code
_entity_poly.pdbx_strand_id
1 'polypeptide(L)'
;MAIYTREEAKKILEKALSFSKADACEINLSGSNSGNIRYARNTVSTAGYRSTQSLAVQSSFGKKVGTATIDEFDDASLEKVVRRAEELAQLSPENPEFMPPLGPQTYDESITYKESTANVTPEYRAEVANKSIVPAAAQDVT
;
A
#
# COMPACT_ATOMS: atom_id res chain seq x y z
N MET A 1 14.48 -3.01 -3.09
CA MET A 1 14.71 -1.59 -2.74
C MET A 1 13.39 -1.05 -2.20
N ALA A 2 13.39 -0.36 -1.07
CA ALA A 2 12.20 0.30 -0.55
C ALA A 2 11.73 1.34 -1.58
N ILE A 3 10.41 1.59 -1.68
CA ILE A 3 9.85 2.56 -2.63
C ILE A 3 10.21 3.98 -2.17
N TYR A 4 10.16 4.22 -0.85
CA TYR A 4 10.57 5.45 -0.19
C TYR A 4 11.51 5.15 0.96
N THR A 5 12.43 6.06 1.23
CA THR A 5 13.12 6.12 2.51
C THR A 5 12.15 6.62 3.59
N ARG A 6 12.52 6.42 4.87
CA ARG A 6 11.74 6.92 6.00
C ARG A 6 11.58 8.44 5.95
N GLU A 7 12.63 9.14 5.55
CA GLU A 7 12.66 10.60 5.45
C GLU A 7 11.77 11.12 4.31
N GLU A 8 11.78 10.46 3.15
CA GLU A 8 10.91 10.80 2.03
C GLU A 8 9.43 10.55 2.38
N ALA A 9 9.12 9.36 2.94
CA ALA A 9 7.77 9.05 3.38
C ALA A 9 7.27 10.07 4.42
N LYS A 10 8.11 10.43 5.40
CA LYS A 10 7.78 11.40 6.42
C LYS A 10 7.45 12.78 5.83
N LYS A 11 8.24 13.26 4.86
CA LYS A 11 7.97 14.54 4.18
C LYS A 11 6.62 14.55 3.47
N ILE A 12 6.27 13.47 2.76
CA ILE A 12 4.97 13.34 2.08
C ILE A 12 3.83 13.39 3.10
N LEU A 13 3.95 12.61 4.19
CA LEU A 13 2.93 12.54 5.24
C LEU A 13 2.75 13.88 5.97
N GLU A 14 3.83 14.53 6.37
CA GLU A 14 3.80 15.84 7.04
C GLU A 14 3.23 16.91 6.13
N LYS A 15 3.57 16.88 4.84
CA LYS A 15 3.03 17.83 3.87
C LYS A 15 1.53 17.64 3.71
N ALA A 16 1.06 16.41 3.52
CA ALA A 16 -0.37 16.13 3.42
C ALA A 16 -1.13 16.53 4.69
N LEU A 17 -0.59 16.20 5.88
CA LEU A 17 -1.18 16.62 7.15
C LEU A 17 -1.29 18.13 7.29
N SER A 18 -0.33 18.90 6.76
CA SER A 18 -0.34 20.37 6.83
C SER A 18 -1.53 21.01 6.10
N PHE A 19 -2.17 20.31 5.18
CA PHE A 19 -3.37 20.78 4.48
C PHE A 19 -4.65 20.53 5.26
N SER A 20 -4.66 19.64 6.26
CA SER A 20 -5.88 19.26 6.96
C SER A 20 -6.48 20.41 7.78
N LYS A 21 -7.82 20.53 7.72
CA LYS A 21 -8.67 21.41 8.53
C LYS A 21 -9.68 20.61 9.37
N ALA A 22 -9.59 19.28 9.35
CA ALA A 22 -10.47 18.39 10.09
C ALA A 22 -10.15 18.38 11.60
N ASP A 23 -11.10 17.96 12.43
CA ASP A 23 -10.89 17.78 13.87
C ASP A 23 -9.83 16.68 14.14
N ALA A 24 -9.81 15.63 13.30
CA ALA A 24 -8.74 14.64 13.25
C ALA A 24 -8.48 14.19 11.80
N CYS A 25 -7.22 13.91 11.52
CA CYS A 25 -6.78 13.44 10.22
C CYS A 25 -5.76 12.32 10.38
N GLU A 26 -6.02 11.20 9.72
CA GLU A 26 -5.11 10.06 9.62
C GLU A 26 -4.67 9.89 8.18
N ILE A 27 -3.37 9.70 7.96
CA ILE A 27 -2.81 9.54 6.62
C ILE A 27 -1.92 8.30 6.58
N ASN A 28 -2.21 7.42 5.63
CA ASN A 28 -1.47 6.19 5.41
C ASN A 28 -0.84 6.19 4.01
N LEU A 29 0.49 6.16 3.97
CA LEU A 29 1.25 5.96 2.73
C LEU A 29 1.64 4.50 2.61
N SER A 30 1.20 3.85 1.56
CA SER A 30 1.53 2.47 1.25
C SER A 30 2.25 2.35 -0.09
N GLY A 31 3.13 1.36 -0.18
CA GLY A 31 3.83 1.08 -1.41
C GLY A 31 4.23 -0.39 -1.48
N SER A 32 4.17 -0.97 -2.67
CA SER A 32 4.52 -2.36 -2.90
C SER A 32 5.21 -2.56 -4.24
N ASN A 33 6.30 -3.31 -4.22
CA ASN A 33 6.94 -3.89 -5.40
C ASN A 33 6.73 -5.40 -5.35
N SER A 34 6.03 -5.93 -6.33
CA SER A 34 5.73 -7.36 -6.39
C SER A 34 6.09 -7.96 -7.74
N GLY A 35 6.74 -9.13 -7.71
CA GLY A 35 6.98 -9.92 -8.90
C GLY A 35 6.25 -11.26 -8.76
N ASN A 36 5.57 -11.70 -9.81
CA ASN A 36 4.84 -12.95 -9.82
C ASN A 36 5.20 -13.81 -11.04
N ILE A 37 4.95 -15.10 -10.91
CA ILE A 37 4.90 -16.06 -12.00
C ILE A 37 3.70 -16.97 -11.76
N ARG A 38 3.00 -17.29 -12.82
CA ARG A 38 1.88 -18.23 -12.80
C ARG A 38 2.11 -19.29 -13.85
N TYR A 39 1.89 -20.54 -13.48
CA TYR A 39 1.98 -21.67 -14.42
C TYR A 39 0.78 -22.61 -14.23
N ALA A 40 0.39 -23.25 -15.31
CA ALA A 40 -0.65 -24.26 -15.37
C ALA A 40 -0.42 -25.13 -16.60
N ARG A 41 -0.88 -26.37 -16.56
CA ARG A 41 -0.71 -27.34 -17.66
C ARG A 41 0.77 -27.46 -18.08
N ASN A 42 1.63 -27.55 -17.09
CA ASN A 42 3.08 -27.70 -17.27
C ASN A 42 3.77 -26.60 -18.11
N THR A 43 3.16 -25.41 -18.17
CA THR A 43 3.74 -24.25 -18.86
C THR A 43 3.52 -22.97 -18.08
N VAL A 44 4.43 -22.01 -18.21
CA VAL A 44 4.26 -20.67 -17.64
C VAL A 44 3.21 -19.93 -18.47
N SER A 45 2.13 -19.49 -17.81
CA SER A 45 1.05 -18.75 -18.43
C SER A 45 1.23 -17.23 -18.35
N THR A 46 1.73 -16.72 -17.22
CA THR A 46 2.02 -15.30 -17.03
C THR A 46 3.22 -15.10 -16.11
N ALA A 47 3.98 -14.06 -16.39
CA ALA A 47 4.99 -13.52 -15.49
C ALA A 47 4.85 -11.99 -15.48
N GLY A 48 5.00 -11.36 -14.32
CA GLY A 48 4.82 -9.92 -14.23
C GLY A 48 5.57 -9.30 -13.07
N TYR A 49 5.72 -7.99 -13.16
CA TYR A 49 6.21 -7.14 -12.09
C TYR A 49 5.25 -5.95 -11.95
N ARG A 50 4.90 -5.62 -10.72
CA ARG A 50 4.02 -4.50 -10.41
C ARG A 50 4.64 -3.64 -9.32
N SER A 51 4.68 -2.33 -9.55
CA SER A 51 4.99 -1.32 -8.55
C SER A 51 3.74 -0.47 -8.33
N THR A 52 3.32 -0.34 -7.09
CA THR A 52 2.16 0.48 -6.71
C THR A 52 2.48 1.32 -5.51
N GLN A 53 1.89 2.50 -5.47
CA GLN A 53 1.96 3.45 -4.37
C GLN A 53 0.57 4.05 -4.18
N SER A 54 0.19 4.32 -2.94
CA SER A 54 -1.08 4.94 -2.63
C SER A 54 -1.01 5.69 -1.31
N LEU A 55 -1.62 6.86 -1.27
CA LEU A 55 -1.83 7.63 -0.04
C LEU A 55 -3.33 7.63 0.24
N ALA A 56 -3.71 7.14 1.41
CA ALA A 56 -5.07 7.18 1.91
C ALA A 56 -5.16 8.25 3.01
N VAL A 57 -6.14 9.13 2.89
CA VAL A 57 -6.43 10.20 3.86
C VAL A 57 -7.80 9.92 4.45
N GLN A 58 -7.89 9.83 5.76
CA GLN A 58 -9.13 9.78 6.50
C GLN A 58 -9.27 11.04 7.35
N SER A 59 -10.31 11.82 7.10
CA SER A 59 -10.62 13.03 7.84
C SER A 59 -11.90 12.83 8.65
N SER A 60 -11.96 13.44 9.84
CA SER A 60 -13.18 13.40 10.65
C SER A 60 -13.57 14.79 11.17
N PHE A 61 -14.89 15.05 11.20
CA PHE A 61 -15.53 16.20 11.84
C PHE A 61 -16.55 15.66 12.83
N GLY A 62 -16.25 15.77 14.12
CA GLY A 62 -17.02 15.08 15.16
C GLY A 62 -17.04 13.58 14.91
N LYS A 63 -18.24 13.00 14.67
CA LYS A 63 -18.43 11.58 14.38
C LYS A 63 -18.58 11.25 12.89
N LYS A 64 -18.42 12.24 12.02
CA LYS A 64 -18.51 12.06 10.58
C LYS A 64 -17.13 11.77 10.01
N VAL A 65 -17.02 10.75 9.19
CA VAL A 65 -15.74 10.27 8.64
C VAL A 65 -15.80 10.20 7.12
N GLY A 66 -14.74 10.66 6.47
CA GLY A 66 -14.59 10.56 5.03
C GLY A 66 -13.18 10.10 4.68
N THR A 67 -13.06 9.25 3.68
CA THR A 67 -11.79 8.71 3.21
C THR A 67 -11.63 8.94 1.72
N ALA A 68 -10.44 9.38 1.30
CA ALA A 68 -10.06 9.50 -0.09
C ALA A 68 -8.65 8.95 -0.31
N THR A 69 -8.36 8.49 -1.52
CA THR A 69 -7.06 7.93 -1.90
C THR A 69 -6.51 8.60 -3.13
N ILE A 70 -5.18 8.66 -3.23
CA ILE A 70 -4.48 9.16 -4.41
C ILE A 70 -3.15 8.41 -4.58
N ASP A 71 -2.63 8.38 -5.80
CA ASP A 71 -1.34 7.79 -6.19
C ASP A 71 -0.34 8.82 -6.74
N GLU A 72 -0.70 10.10 -6.71
CA GLU A 72 0.15 11.24 -7.06
C GLU A 72 0.48 12.03 -5.79
N PHE A 73 1.75 12.49 -5.64
CA PHE A 73 2.25 13.04 -4.38
C PHE A 73 2.88 14.43 -4.52
N ASP A 74 2.56 15.14 -5.61
CA ASP A 74 2.83 16.57 -5.69
C ASP A 74 1.91 17.38 -4.76
N ASP A 75 2.31 18.60 -4.43
CA ASP A 75 1.59 19.44 -3.47
C ASP A 75 0.11 19.64 -3.80
N ALA A 76 -0.22 19.82 -5.08
CA ALA A 76 -1.60 20.04 -5.51
C ALA A 76 -2.45 18.76 -5.35
N SER A 77 -1.89 17.61 -5.69
CA SER A 77 -2.52 16.31 -5.53
C SER A 77 -2.71 15.94 -4.05
N LEU A 78 -1.72 16.23 -3.20
CA LEU A 78 -1.84 16.03 -1.76
C LEU A 78 -2.92 16.92 -1.13
N GLU A 79 -2.98 18.21 -1.51
CA GLU A 79 -4.05 19.09 -1.05
C GLU A 79 -5.42 18.59 -1.53
N LYS A 80 -5.54 18.22 -2.79
CA LYS A 80 -6.78 17.73 -3.40
C LYS A 80 -7.35 16.52 -2.67
N VAL A 81 -6.52 15.52 -2.34
CA VAL A 81 -6.99 14.32 -1.63
C VAL A 81 -7.45 14.64 -0.22
N VAL A 82 -6.75 15.53 0.50
CA VAL A 82 -7.15 15.98 1.84
C VAL A 82 -8.50 16.70 1.78
N ARG A 83 -8.67 17.67 0.86
CA ARG A 83 -9.96 18.37 0.68
C ARG A 83 -11.08 17.40 0.32
N ARG A 84 -10.79 16.39 -0.52
CA ARG A 84 -11.77 15.37 -0.88
C ARG A 84 -12.21 14.52 0.30
N ALA A 85 -11.26 14.11 1.16
CA ALA A 85 -11.57 13.38 2.38
C ALA A 85 -12.42 14.21 3.34
N GLU A 86 -12.12 15.50 3.50
CA GLU A 86 -12.88 16.45 4.33
C GLU A 86 -14.31 16.66 3.79
N GLU A 87 -14.47 16.85 2.49
CA GLU A 87 -15.77 16.98 1.83
C GLU A 87 -16.64 15.73 2.06
N LEU A 88 -16.05 14.55 1.85
CA LEU A 88 -16.74 13.28 2.08
C LEU A 88 -17.13 13.11 3.56
N ALA A 89 -16.27 13.51 4.49
CA ALA A 89 -16.59 13.47 5.91
C ALA A 89 -17.80 14.38 6.27
N GLN A 90 -17.83 15.59 5.71
CA GLN A 90 -18.94 16.52 5.97
C GLN A 90 -20.29 16.00 5.43
N LEU A 91 -20.26 15.30 4.30
CA LEU A 91 -21.45 14.71 3.66
C LEU A 91 -21.88 13.38 4.28
N SER A 92 -21.00 12.71 5.03
CA SER A 92 -21.27 11.42 5.65
C SER A 92 -22.25 11.53 6.82
N PRO A 93 -23.07 10.51 7.09
CA PRO A 93 -23.84 10.43 8.33
C PRO A 93 -22.90 10.26 9.53
N GLU A 94 -23.37 10.60 10.71
CA GLU A 94 -22.64 10.33 11.95
C GLU A 94 -22.52 8.83 12.19
N ASN A 95 -21.29 8.40 12.53
CA ASN A 95 -21.03 7.03 12.96
C ASN A 95 -21.16 6.95 14.49
N PRO A 96 -22.18 6.30 15.05
CA PRO A 96 -22.34 6.18 16.50
C PRO A 96 -21.19 5.41 17.18
N GLU A 97 -20.49 4.56 16.45
CA GLU A 97 -19.37 3.76 16.94
C GLU A 97 -18.00 4.44 16.70
N PHE A 98 -18.00 5.70 16.25
CA PHE A 98 -16.75 6.42 16.01
C PHE A 98 -15.90 6.53 17.27
N MET A 99 -14.65 6.09 17.16
CA MET A 99 -13.61 6.31 18.16
C MET A 99 -12.56 7.27 17.60
N PRO A 100 -12.15 8.30 18.35
CA PRO A 100 -11.09 9.20 17.90
C PRO A 100 -9.77 8.46 17.79
N PRO A 101 -8.85 8.91 16.90
CA PRO A 101 -7.51 8.37 16.81
C PRO A 101 -6.79 8.37 18.15
N LEU A 102 -6.01 7.34 18.42
CA LEU A 102 -5.18 7.28 19.61
C LEU A 102 -4.08 8.35 19.55
N GLY A 103 -3.68 8.85 20.72
CA GLY A 103 -2.50 9.70 20.84
C GLY A 103 -1.19 8.95 20.50
N PRO A 104 -0.03 9.62 20.60
CA PRO A 104 1.25 9.00 20.31
C PRO A 104 1.46 7.69 21.07
N GLN A 105 1.93 6.67 20.35
CA GLN A 105 2.20 5.34 20.90
C GLN A 105 3.68 5.01 20.73
N THR A 106 4.18 4.11 21.56
CA THR A 106 5.50 3.49 21.37
C THR A 106 5.30 2.16 20.64
N TYR A 107 6.04 1.96 19.57
CA TYR A 107 5.97 0.76 18.76
C TYR A 107 7.25 -0.04 18.89
N ASP A 108 7.12 -1.36 18.99
CA ASP A 108 8.26 -2.27 18.96
C ASP A 108 8.88 -2.31 17.56
N GLU A 109 10.21 -2.34 17.50
CA GLU A 109 10.92 -2.56 16.26
C GLU A 109 10.77 -4.01 15.79
N SER A 110 10.44 -4.20 14.54
CA SER A 110 10.29 -5.52 13.93
C SER A 110 11.12 -5.58 12.64
N ILE A 111 12.01 -6.59 12.55
CA ILE A 111 12.79 -6.85 11.34
C ILE A 111 11.96 -7.71 10.39
N THR A 112 11.19 -7.07 9.53
CA THR A 112 10.33 -7.75 8.54
C THR A 112 10.93 -7.76 7.13
N TYR A 113 11.88 -6.87 6.84
CA TYR A 113 12.55 -6.80 5.54
C TYR A 113 13.60 -7.90 5.41
N LYS A 114 13.54 -8.65 4.30
CA LYS A 114 14.54 -9.65 3.91
C LYS A 114 15.05 -9.32 2.51
N GLU A 115 16.33 -8.94 2.43
CA GLU A 115 16.96 -8.54 1.18
C GLU A 115 16.92 -9.66 0.13
N SER A 116 17.11 -10.90 0.55
CA SER A 116 17.03 -12.07 -0.34
C SER A 116 15.64 -12.22 -0.99
N THR A 117 14.57 -11.88 -0.29
CA THR A 117 13.21 -11.89 -0.85
C THR A 117 12.97 -10.69 -1.76
N ALA A 118 13.46 -9.51 -1.37
CA ALA A 118 13.28 -8.28 -2.15
C ALA A 118 14.02 -8.33 -3.50
N ASN A 119 15.14 -9.05 -3.56
CA ASN A 119 16.01 -9.18 -4.75
C ASN A 119 15.75 -10.44 -5.58
N VAL A 120 14.64 -11.15 -5.35
CA VAL A 120 14.26 -12.31 -6.18
C VAL A 120 14.05 -11.88 -7.62
N THR A 121 14.85 -12.45 -8.53
CA THR A 121 14.84 -12.12 -9.96
C THR A 121 13.73 -12.87 -10.72
N PRO A 122 13.33 -12.41 -11.91
CA PRO A 122 12.42 -13.16 -12.79
C PRO A 122 12.97 -14.56 -13.14
N GLU A 123 14.29 -14.68 -13.35
CA GLU A 123 14.97 -15.93 -13.68
C GLU A 123 14.84 -16.93 -12.54
N TYR A 124 15.06 -16.50 -11.29
CA TYR A 124 14.89 -17.35 -10.12
C TYR A 124 13.44 -17.86 -10.01
N ARG A 125 12.46 -17.00 -10.23
CA ARG A 125 11.05 -17.41 -10.23
C ARG A 125 10.75 -18.45 -11.32
N ALA A 126 11.30 -18.24 -12.52
CA ALA A 126 11.17 -19.19 -13.62
C ALA A 126 11.81 -20.55 -13.30
N GLU A 127 12.99 -20.53 -12.68
CA GLU A 127 13.68 -21.76 -12.22
C GLU A 127 12.85 -22.53 -11.19
N VAL A 128 12.27 -21.81 -10.20
CA VAL A 128 11.40 -22.45 -9.19
C VAL A 128 10.17 -23.06 -9.82
N ALA A 129 9.52 -22.35 -10.76
CA ALA A 129 8.38 -22.89 -11.50
C ALA A 129 8.77 -24.14 -12.30
N ASN A 130 9.92 -24.12 -12.98
CA ASN A 130 10.41 -25.26 -13.75
C ASN A 130 10.70 -26.48 -12.87
N LYS A 131 11.24 -26.29 -11.67
CA LYS A 131 11.45 -27.38 -10.69
C LYS A 131 10.15 -28.05 -10.24
N SER A 132 9.01 -27.34 -10.33
CA SER A 132 7.69 -27.92 -10.06
C SER A 132 7.08 -28.58 -11.31
N ILE A 133 7.27 -27.99 -12.49
CA ILE A 133 6.71 -28.44 -13.76
C ILE A 133 7.35 -29.74 -14.24
N VAL A 134 8.68 -29.82 -14.23
CA VAL A 134 9.41 -30.98 -14.79
C VAL A 134 9.01 -32.31 -14.14
N PRO A 135 8.99 -32.44 -12.81
CA PRO A 135 8.53 -33.71 -12.18
C PRO A 135 7.07 -34.02 -12.46
N ALA A 136 6.18 -33.02 -12.51
CA ALA A 136 4.76 -33.23 -12.80
C ALA A 136 4.55 -33.74 -14.23
N ALA A 137 5.23 -33.13 -15.21
CA ALA A 137 5.18 -33.56 -16.60
C ALA A 137 5.71 -35.00 -16.78
N ALA A 138 6.74 -35.40 -16.03
CA ALA A 138 7.28 -36.76 -16.07
C ALA A 138 6.32 -37.82 -15.51
N GLN A 139 5.30 -37.43 -14.77
CA GLN A 139 4.24 -38.30 -14.23
C GLN A 139 2.91 -38.18 -14.99
N ASP A 140 2.93 -37.56 -16.18
CA ASP A 140 1.71 -37.25 -16.98
C ASP A 140 0.63 -36.46 -16.20
N VAL A 141 1.03 -35.69 -15.18
CA VAL A 141 0.15 -34.82 -14.40
C VAL A 141 0.21 -33.40 -14.98
N THR A 142 -0.97 -32.80 -15.22
CA THR A 142 -1.11 -31.44 -15.79
C THR A 142 -1.78 -30.48 -14.82
#